data_f0c6474567cd964d35fac3b3a349245a
#
_entry.id   f0c6474567cd964d35fac3b3a349245a
#
_cell.length_a   1.000
_cell.length_b   1.000
_cell.length_c   1.000
_cell.angle_alpha   90.00
_cell.angle_beta   90.00
_cell.angle_gamma   90.00
#
_symmetry.space_group_name_H-M   'P 1'
#
loop_
_entity.id
_entity.type
_entity.pdbx_description
1 polymer ?
#
loop_
_entity_poly.entity_id
_entity_poly.type
_entity_poly.pdbx_seq_one_letter_code
_entity_poly.pdbx_strand_id
1 'polypeptide(L)'
;MLKTTYKFCFISLALLLLTPMAFSQVGINTTNPEGILDVYNDPVPVPKYGLVLPRVSLTATNVMAPVTNPKAGVTAIPVGTTVFNTNVSATGTNDVTIGIYSWDGTQWIPQFNQEQSELFESDTFSLRSRSDTNLTVTGINGSSFTADYTGMYRIRVSVNYGGGGAKVPNEGSGGSRSDGRLNIARQSGTFTLTLGSDTYNFPVHSYSTSYDSRVGATNYFAIWQEFNSTFYKEYTENEVVNMTMIFDQDPATEFVDEGGNASFSSGRGYVAYDIPCTVEITYIGEQ
;
A
#
# COMPACT_ATOMS: atom_id res chain seq x y z
N MET A 1 11.21 -71.53 51.99
CA MET A 1 10.62 -71.08 50.72
C MET A 1 9.82 -69.78 50.86
N LEU A 2 9.01 -69.57 51.89
CA LEU A 2 8.17 -68.34 51.97
C LEU A 2 8.95 -67.02 51.98
N LYS A 3 10.08 -66.93 52.71
CA LYS A 3 10.87 -65.70 52.82
C LYS A 3 11.54 -65.19 51.49
N THR A 4 11.76 -66.12 50.59
CA THR A 4 12.34 -65.79 49.28
C THR A 4 11.28 -65.20 48.33
N THR A 5 10.05 -65.70 48.41
CA THR A 5 8.91 -65.24 47.60
C THR A 5 8.52 -63.80 47.92
N TYR A 6 8.52 -63.41 49.21
CA TYR A 6 8.24 -62.04 49.64
C TYR A 6 9.30 -61.04 49.15
N LYS A 7 10.55 -61.43 49.11
CA LYS A 7 11.62 -60.57 48.58
C LYS A 7 11.46 -60.34 47.08
N PHE A 8 11.11 -61.38 46.35
CA PHE A 8 10.84 -61.25 44.92
C PHE A 8 9.61 -60.38 44.63
N CYS A 9 8.50 -60.54 45.37
CA CYS A 9 7.33 -59.68 45.25
C CYS A 9 7.63 -58.22 45.58
N PHE A 10 8.42 -57.94 46.60
CA PHE A 10 8.79 -56.60 47.02
C PHE A 10 9.68 -55.92 45.97
N ILE A 11 10.63 -56.67 45.40
CA ILE A 11 11.51 -56.13 44.29
C ILE A 11 10.71 -55.86 43.01
N SER A 12 9.77 -56.81 42.72
CA SER A 12 8.90 -56.61 41.53
C SER A 12 7.96 -55.39 41.67
N LEU A 13 7.40 -55.19 42.88
CA LEU A 13 6.55 -54.07 43.21
C LEU A 13 7.35 -52.74 43.23
N ALA A 14 8.58 -52.74 43.72
CA ALA A 14 9.47 -51.61 43.75
C ALA A 14 9.91 -51.23 42.31
N LEU A 15 10.15 -52.20 41.43
CA LEU A 15 10.44 -51.97 40.02
C LEU A 15 9.24 -51.38 39.27
N LEU A 16 8.01 -51.79 39.65
CA LEU A 16 6.78 -51.26 39.05
C LEU A 16 6.50 -49.79 39.46
N LEU A 17 6.96 -49.37 40.65
CA LEU A 17 6.84 -48.03 41.17
C LEU A 17 7.92 -47.07 40.65
N LEU A 18 8.94 -47.59 39.96
CA LEU A 18 10.03 -46.83 39.34
C LEU A 18 9.81 -46.57 37.85
N THR A 19 8.61 -46.81 37.32
CA THR A 19 8.31 -46.42 35.95
C THR A 19 8.34 -44.89 35.86
N PRO A 20 9.32 -44.31 35.15
CA PRO A 20 9.30 -42.86 34.93
C PRO A 20 8.02 -42.49 34.19
N MET A 21 7.34 -41.43 34.64
CA MET A 21 6.26 -40.84 33.83
C MET A 21 6.84 -40.46 32.46
N ALA A 22 6.57 -41.29 31.47
CA ALA A 22 6.96 -40.98 30.11
C ALA A 22 6.06 -39.83 29.60
N PHE A 23 6.59 -38.63 29.60
CA PHE A 23 5.94 -37.52 28.87
C PHE A 23 6.08 -37.85 27.38
N SER A 24 4.95 -37.94 26.69
CA SER A 24 4.92 -38.20 25.23
C SER A 24 5.23 -36.91 24.49
N GLN A 25 6.46 -36.45 24.54
CA GLN A 25 6.98 -35.38 23.71
C GLN A 25 7.71 -35.96 22.51
N VAL A 26 7.56 -35.34 21.36
CA VAL A 26 8.24 -35.73 20.11
C VAL A 26 9.30 -34.69 19.79
N GLY A 27 10.56 -35.05 19.99
CA GLY A 27 11.69 -34.25 19.53
C GLY A 27 12.23 -34.80 18.20
N ILE A 28 12.37 -33.97 17.24
CA ILE A 28 13.05 -34.26 15.98
C ILE A 28 14.39 -33.52 16.02
N ASN A 29 15.46 -34.26 15.98
CA ASN A 29 16.82 -33.77 16.08
C ASN A 29 17.16 -33.08 17.43
N THR A 30 16.36 -33.36 18.47
CA THR A 30 16.59 -32.97 19.87
C THR A 30 16.19 -34.08 20.84
N THR A 31 16.95 -34.26 21.91
CA THR A 31 16.63 -35.18 23.02
C THR A 31 15.97 -34.45 24.20
N ASN A 32 15.89 -33.11 24.13
CA ASN A 32 15.28 -32.28 25.15
C ASN A 32 14.25 -31.33 24.49
N PRO A 33 13.07 -31.85 24.11
CA PRO A 33 12.07 -31.02 23.43
C PRO A 33 11.48 -29.96 24.36
N GLU A 34 11.38 -28.71 23.86
CA GLU A 34 10.79 -27.60 24.60
C GLU A 34 9.25 -27.54 24.48
N GLY A 35 8.66 -28.41 23.65
CA GLY A 35 7.24 -28.50 23.41
C GLY A 35 6.77 -29.95 23.18
N ILE A 36 5.45 -30.13 22.90
CA ILE A 36 4.89 -31.48 22.59
C ILE A 36 5.51 -32.02 21.28
N LEU A 37 5.76 -31.16 20.32
CA LEU A 37 6.55 -31.42 19.12
C LEU A 37 7.60 -30.31 19.01
N ASP A 38 8.85 -30.70 19.02
CA ASP A 38 9.98 -29.80 18.83
C ASP A 38 10.84 -30.30 17.66
N VAL A 39 11.04 -29.43 16.66
CA VAL A 39 11.88 -29.68 15.50
C VAL A 39 13.09 -28.76 15.56
N TYR A 40 14.20 -29.30 16.03
CA TYR A 40 15.41 -28.53 16.27
C TYR A 40 16.36 -28.56 15.07
N ASN A 41 16.81 -27.37 14.65
CA ASN A 41 17.91 -27.19 13.70
C ASN A 41 19.12 -26.59 14.42
N ASP A 42 20.22 -27.31 14.43
CA ASP A 42 21.48 -26.84 15.04
C ASP A 42 21.89 -25.48 14.44
N PRO A 43 22.24 -24.46 15.26
CA PRO A 43 22.72 -23.17 14.79
C PRO A 43 24.08 -23.22 14.06
N VAL A 44 24.86 -24.31 14.18
CA VAL A 44 26.16 -24.46 13.49
C VAL A 44 25.94 -24.66 11.97
N PRO A 45 26.87 -24.26 11.08
CA PRO A 45 26.69 -24.26 9.61
C PRO A 45 26.68 -25.67 9.01
N VAL A 46 25.60 -26.40 9.23
CA VAL A 46 25.22 -27.65 8.58
C VAL A 46 23.99 -27.40 7.72
N PRO A 47 23.66 -28.28 6.77
CA PRO A 47 22.43 -28.14 5.98
C PRO A 47 21.23 -27.96 6.89
N LYS A 48 20.44 -26.91 6.67
CA LYS A 48 19.21 -26.66 7.43
C LYS A 48 18.05 -27.37 6.76
N TYR A 49 17.19 -27.97 7.57
CA TYR A 49 16.00 -28.67 7.10
C TYR A 49 14.76 -27.89 7.52
N GLY A 50 13.77 -27.82 6.61
CA GLY A 50 12.48 -27.17 6.86
C GLY A 50 11.40 -28.19 7.21
N LEU A 51 10.32 -27.73 7.82
CA LEU A 51 9.09 -28.48 7.97
C LEU A 51 8.28 -28.35 6.68
N VAL A 52 7.95 -29.47 6.05
CA VAL A 52 7.03 -29.50 4.92
C VAL A 52 5.63 -29.84 5.43
N LEU A 53 4.70 -28.90 5.30
CA LEU A 53 3.29 -29.09 5.64
C LEU A 53 2.61 -30.04 4.64
N PRO A 54 1.52 -30.72 5.04
CA PRO A 54 0.71 -31.51 4.11
C PRO A 54 0.27 -30.63 2.92
N ARG A 55 0.59 -31.08 1.70
CA ARG A 55 0.23 -30.39 0.47
C ARG A 55 -1.14 -30.83 0.02
N VAL A 56 -2.02 -29.86 -0.22
CA VAL A 56 -3.40 -30.09 -0.66
C VAL A 56 -3.77 -29.14 -1.79
N SER A 57 -4.79 -29.49 -2.54
CA SER A 57 -5.36 -28.65 -3.59
C SER A 57 -6.73 -28.16 -3.10
N LEU A 58 -6.77 -27.04 -2.40
CA LEU A 58 -8.02 -26.38 -1.98
C LEU A 58 -8.74 -25.84 -3.21
N THR A 59 -10.05 -25.85 -3.19
CA THR A 59 -10.88 -25.32 -4.29
C THR A 59 -11.46 -23.95 -3.99
N ALA A 60 -11.69 -23.67 -2.70
CA ALA A 60 -12.17 -22.36 -2.21
C ALA A 60 -11.90 -22.26 -0.71
N THR A 61 -11.84 -21.04 -0.20
CA THR A 61 -11.60 -20.81 1.24
C THR A 61 -12.74 -21.34 2.12
N ASN A 62 -13.98 -21.31 1.68
CA ASN A 62 -15.15 -21.78 2.41
C ASN A 62 -15.45 -23.27 2.24
N VAL A 63 -14.59 -24.04 1.56
CA VAL A 63 -14.74 -25.48 1.33
C VAL A 63 -13.67 -26.24 2.09
N MET A 64 -14.09 -27.07 3.05
CA MET A 64 -13.18 -27.85 3.88
C MET A 64 -12.37 -28.89 3.07
N ALA A 65 -13.03 -29.54 2.06
CA ALA A 65 -12.39 -30.53 1.20
C ALA A 65 -11.19 -29.90 0.42
N PRO A 66 -10.15 -30.70 0.12
CA PRO A 66 -10.06 -32.17 0.23
C PRO A 66 -9.60 -32.67 1.62
N VAL A 67 -9.40 -31.79 2.58
CA VAL A 67 -8.93 -32.18 3.92
C VAL A 67 -10.06 -32.83 4.70
N THR A 68 -9.76 -33.95 5.33
CA THR A 68 -10.74 -34.73 6.11
C THR A 68 -10.18 -35.02 7.50
N ASN A 69 -11.08 -35.24 8.45
CA ASN A 69 -10.68 -35.68 9.79
C ASN A 69 -10.31 -37.18 9.76
N PRO A 70 -9.11 -37.57 10.22
CA PRO A 70 -8.72 -38.96 10.26
C PRO A 70 -9.49 -39.81 11.31
N LYS A 71 -10.21 -39.15 12.24
CA LYS A 71 -10.98 -39.82 13.28
C LYS A 71 -12.28 -40.36 12.72
N ALA A 72 -12.51 -41.64 12.84
CA ALA A 72 -13.72 -42.31 12.36
C ALA A 72 -15.02 -41.68 12.91
N GLY A 73 -15.97 -41.40 12.02
CA GLY A 73 -17.26 -40.81 12.37
C GLY A 73 -17.25 -39.29 12.64
N VAL A 74 -16.12 -38.62 12.45
CA VAL A 74 -15.99 -37.16 12.57
C VAL A 74 -15.85 -36.56 11.20
N THR A 75 -16.78 -35.69 10.81
CA THR A 75 -16.79 -35.03 9.49
C THR A 75 -16.05 -33.70 9.49
N ALA A 76 -16.03 -32.97 10.61
CA ALA A 76 -15.35 -31.69 10.72
C ALA A 76 -13.86 -31.86 11.05
N ILE A 77 -12.98 -31.12 10.38
CA ILE A 77 -11.57 -31.03 10.77
C ILE A 77 -11.40 -30.08 11.97
N PRO A 78 -10.41 -30.32 12.84
CA PRO A 78 -10.13 -29.44 13.96
C PRO A 78 -9.75 -28.02 13.52
N VAL A 79 -10.18 -27.03 14.30
CA VAL A 79 -9.70 -25.64 14.18
C VAL A 79 -8.19 -25.63 14.39
N GLY A 80 -7.47 -24.85 13.58
CA GLY A 80 -6.01 -24.80 13.57
C GLY A 80 -5.35 -25.86 12.68
N THR A 81 -6.13 -26.72 12.00
CA THR A 81 -5.57 -27.63 10.98
C THR A 81 -4.88 -26.79 9.91
N THR A 82 -3.56 -27.00 9.73
CA THR A 82 -2.72 -26.20 8.86
C THR A 82 -2.20 -27.04 7.70
N VAL A 83 -2.27 -26.50 6.49
CA VAL A 83 -1.87 -27.14 5.24
C VAL A 83 -1.12 -26.17 4.32
N PHE A 84 -0.42 -26.70 3.33
CA PHE A 84 0.10 -25.93 2.21
C PHE A 84 -0.78 -26.16 1.00
N ASN A 85 -1.49 -25.11 0.56
CA ASN A 85 -2.31 -25.16 -0.65
C ASN A 85 -1.42 -25.04 -1.88
N THR A 86 -1.66 -25.91 -2.89
CA THR A 86 -0.94 -25.92 -4.16
C THR A 86 -1.78 -25.45 -5.33
N ASN A 87 -3.03 -25.05 -5.10
CA ASN A 87 -3.97 -24.62 -6.13
C ASN A 87 -4.16 -23.11 -6.15
N VAL A 88 -4.56 -22.61 -7.33
CA VAL A 88 -5.06 -21.24 -7.52
C VAL A 88 -6.48 -21.38 -8.06
N SER A 89 -7.45 -20.68 -7.48
CA SER A 89 -8.81 -20.59 -8.02
C SER A 89 -9.11 -19.15 -8.42
N ALA A 90 -10.02 -18.97 -9.37
CA ALA A 90 -10.46 -17.68 -9.86
C ALA A 90 -11.98 -17.77 -10.13
N THR A 91 -12.75 -17.99 -9.05
CA THR A 91 -14.20 -18.22 -9.07
C THR A 91 -14.98 -17.11 -8.36
N GLY A 92 -14.27 -16.18 -7.68
CA GLY A 92 -14.85 -15.04 -6.98
C GLY A 92 -14.33 -14.87 -5.55
N THR A 93 -15.18 -14.48 -4.61
CA THR A 93 -14.83 -14.04 -3.25
C THR A 93 -14.19 -15.08 -2.32
N ASN A 94 -14.20 -16.36 -2.69
CA ASN A 94 -13.65 -17.45 -1.87
C ASN A 94 -12.43 -18.11 -2.51
N ASP A 95 -11.72 -17.39 -3.34
CA ASP A 95 -10.58 -17.91 -4.06
C ASP A 95 -9.41 -18.26 -3.15
N VAL A 96 -8.62 -19.22 -3.60
CA VAL A 96 -7.40 -19.66 -2.93
C VAL A 96 -6.19 -19.45 -3.82
N THR A 97 -5.09 -19.09 -3.20
CA THR A 97 -3.78 -18.96 -3.83
C THR A 97 -2.79 -19.96 -3.24
N ILE A 98 -1.64 -20.12 -3.88
CA ILE A 98 -0.58 -20.98 -3.33
C ILE A 98 -0.08 -20.39 -2.01
N GLY A 99 -0.08 -21.22 -0.94
CA GLY A 99 0.41 -20.75 0.34
C GLY A 99 -0.03 -21.61 1.52
N ILE A 100 0.30 -21.14 2.72
CA ILE A 100 -0.08 -21.78 3.99
C ILE A 100 -1.46 -21.30 4.39
N TYR A 101 -2.33 -22.24 4.73
CA TYR A 101 -3.69 -21.98 5.21
C TYR A 101 -3.95 -22.69 6.52
N SER A 102 -4.70 -22.07 7.42
CA SER A 102 -5.21 -22.68 8.65
C SER A 102 -6.74 -22.63 8.68
N TRP A 103 -7.38 -23.74 9.09
CA TRP A 103 -8.83 -23.83 9.23
C TRP A 103 -9.30 -23.17 10.52
N ASP A 104 -10.22 -22.20 10.42
CA ASP A 104 -10.79 -21.48 11.58
C ASP A 104 -12.06 -22.14 12.17
N GLY A 105 -12.56 -23.18 11.53
CA GLY A 105 -13.82 -23.86 11.86
C GLY A 105 -14.91 -23.64 10.82
N THR A 106 -14.77 -22.62 9.97
CA THR A 106 -15.72 -22.23 8.92
C THR A 106 -15.06 -22.07 7.57
N GLN A 107 -13.81 -21.61 7.56
CA GLN A 107 -13.06 -21.34 6.32
C GLN A 107 -11.56 -21.50 6.53
N TRP A 108 -10.86 -21.60 5.41
CA TRP A 108 -9.39 -21.55 5.33
C TRP A 108 -8.92 -20.11 5.36
N ILE A 109 -8.07 -19.76 6.32
CA ILE A 109 -7.46 -18.44 6.45
C ILE A 109 -6.02 -18.53 5.94
N PRO A 110 -5.63 -17.73 4.93
CA PRO A 110 -4.25 -17.64 4.51
C PRO A 110 -3.39 -17.09 5.64
N GLN A 111 -2.21 -17.68 5.85
CA GLN A 111 -1.30 -17.24 6.91
C GLN A 111 -0.39 -16.09 6.46
N PHE A 112 -0.27 -15.89 5.16
CA PHE A 112 0.40 -14.75 4.56
C PHE A 112 -0.60 -14.00 3.69
N ASN A 113 -0.83 -12.74 4.02
CA ASN A 113 -1.62 -11.87 3.19
C ASN A 113 -0.81 -11.47 1.96
N GLN A 114 -1.49 -11.36 0.83
CA GLN A 114 -0.94 -10.72 -0.34
C GLN A 114 -0.89 -9.22 -0.07
N GLU A 115 0.29 -8.64 -0.12
CA GLU A 115 0.49 -7.21 0.10
C GLU A 115 1.36 -6.65 -1.01
N GLN A 116 0.89 -5.59 -1.62
CA GLN A 116 1.67 -4.77 -2.54
C GLN A 116 1.27 -3.32 -2.31
N SER A 117 2.26 -2.44 -2.15
CA SER A 117 2.04 -1.01 -2.11
C SER A 117 3.23 -0.30 -2.71
N GLU A 118 2.96 0.59 -3.66
CA GLU A 118 3.97 1.42 -4.29
C GLU A 118 3.57 2.89 -4.20
N LEU A 119 4.54 3.75 -3.93
CA LEU A 119 4.39 5.20 -3.87
C LEU A 119 5.24 5.84 -4.97
N PHE A 120 4.60 6.62 -5.80
CA PHE A 120 5.23 7.45 -6.82
C PHE A 120 5.15 8.91 -6.41
N GLU A 121 6.28 9.59 -6.44
CA GLU A 121 6.37 10.98 -6.03
C GLU A 121 6.91 11.85 -7.15
N SER A 122 6.39 13.07 -7.24
CA SER A 122 6.92 14.04 -8.17
C SER A 122 8.24 14.62 -7.69
N ASP A 123 9.06 15.06 -8.63
CA ASP A 123 10.16 15.98 -8.33
C ASP A 123 9.60 17.29 -7.74
N THR A 124 10.38 17.95 -6.91
CA THR A 124 10.03 19.19 -6.25
C THR A 124 10.89 20.36 -6.75
N PHE A 125 10.53 21.62 -6.38
CA PHE A 125 11.27 22.86 -6.54
C PHE A 125 11.42 23.48 -7.93
N SER A 126 11.02 22.85 -9.01
CA SER A 126 11.17 23.43 -10.36
C SER A 126 9.92 23.41 -11.21
N LEU A 127 8.83 22.86 -10.70
CA LEU A 127 7.61 22.69 -11.48
C LEU A 127 6.77 23.97 -11.47
N ARG A 128 6.97 24.80 -12.50
CA ARG A 128 6.25 26.06 -12.72
C ARG A 128 5.28 25.92 -13.88
N SER A 129 3.99 26.02 -13.60
CA SER A 129 2.94 25.93 -14.61
C SER A 129 2.82 27.20 -15.47
N ARG A 130 2.12 27.05 -16.57
CA ARG A 130 1.78 28.14 -17.53
C ARG A 130 0.45 27.77 -18.18
N SER A 131 -0.31 28.81 -18.56
CA SER A 131 -1.61 28.63 -19.21
C SER A 131 -1.55 28.33 -20.71
N ASP A 132 -0.38 28.35 -21.31
CA ASP A 132 -0.19 28.11 -22.75
C ASP A 132 0.44 26.74 -23.06
N THR A 133 0.84 25.99 -22.03
CA THR A 133 1.55 24.73 -22.21
C THR A 133 1.29 23.84 -21.01
N ASN A 134 0.90 22.62 -21.28
CA ASN A 134 0.74 21.61 -20.22
C ASN A 134 2.07 21.32 -19.54
N LEU A 135 2.06 21.33 -18.21
CA LEU A 135 3.21 20.99 -17.40
C LEU A 135 3.27 19.48 -17.19
N THR A 136 4.38 18.88 -17.55
CA THR A 136 4.67 17.49 -17.18
C THR A 136 5.08 17.42 -15.71
N VAL A 137 4.40 16.57 -14.91
CA VAL A 137 4.74 16.34 -13.51
C VAL A 137 5.84 15.28 -13.46
N THR A 138 7.09 15.73 -13.48
CA THR A 138 8.27 14.85 -13.46
C THR A 138 8.33 14.03 -12.16
N GLY A 139 8.95 12.85 -12.22
CA GLY A 139 8.96 11.87 -11.12
C GLY A 139 7.78 10.88 -11.19
N ILE A 140 6.56 11.36 -11.49
CA ILE A 140 5.40 10.48 -11.74
C ILE A 140 5.28 10.16 -13.23
N ASN A 141 5.44 11.16 -14.08
CA ASN A 141 5.30 10.99 -15.52
C ASN A 141 6.40 10.08 -16.09
N GLY A 142 5.99 9.00 -16.75
CA GLY A 142 6.89 7.99 -17.31
C GLY A 142 7.23 6.86 -16.33
N SER A 143 6.68 6.86 -15.12
CA SER A 143 6.76 5.74 -14.20
C SER A 143 5.83 4.60 -14.63
N SER A 144 6.06 3.41 -14.09
CA SER A 144 5.22 2.25 -14.32
C SER A 144 5.04 1.45 -13.03
N PHE A 145 3.86 0.91 -12.86
CA PHE A 145 3.48 -0.03 -11.81
C PHE A 145 3.31 -1.41 -12.44
N THR A 146 3.74 -2.47 -11.77
CA THR A 146 3.45 -3.84 -12.19
C THR A 146 2.66 -4.53 -11.10
N ALA A 147 1.47 -5.01 -11.42
CA ALA A 147 0.62 -5.71 -10.46
C ALA A 147 1.19 -7.10 -10.11
N ASP A 148 1.48 -7.35 -8.84
CA ASP A 148 1.95 -8.65 -8.36
C ASP A 148 0.82 -9.67 -8.22
N TYR A 149 -0.43 -9.19 -8.10
CA TYR A 149 -1.61 -10.02 -7.87
C TYR A 149 -2.77 -9.58 -8.75
N THR A 150 -3.60 -10.53 -9.17
CA THR A 150 -4.91 -10.23 -9.75
C THR A 150 -5.85 -9.77 -8.66
N GLY A 151 -6.57 -8.67 -8.86
CA GLY A 151 -7.57 -8.18 -7.92
C GLY A 151 -7.67 -6.66 -7.87
N MET A 152 -8.32 -6.18 -6.82
CA MET A 152 -8.61 -4.77 -6.63
C MET A 152 -7.43 -4.02 -6.01
N TYR A 153 -7.11 -2.88 -6.59
CA TYR A 153 -6.12 -1.94 -6.10
C TYR A 153 -6.78 -0.62 -5.74
N ARG A 154 -6.43 -0.08 -4.59
CA ARG A 154 -6.77 1.28 -4.17
C ARG A 154 -5.71 2.22 -4.70
N ILE A 155 -6.13 3.27 -5.41
CA ILE A 155 -5.27 4.31 -5.94
C ILE A 155 -5.60 5.61 -5.19
N ARG A 156 -4.61 6.17 -4.50
CA ARG A 156 -4.71 7.46 -3.82
C ARG A 156 -3.83 8.46 -4.54
N VAL A 157 -4.41 9.59 -4.88
CA VAL A 157 -3.72 10.69 -5.55
C VAL A 157 -3.76 11.91 -4.66
N SER A 158 -2.61 12.49 -4.37
CA SER A 158 -2.48 13.79 -3.72
C SER A 158 -1.74 14.74 -4.66
N VAL A 159 -2.35 15.87 -4.98
CA VAL A 159 -1.74 16.88 -5.84
C VAL A 159 -1.74 18.23 -5.15
N ASN A 160 -0.66 18.98 -5.34
CA ASN A 160 -0.45 20.26 -4.69
C ASN A 160 -0.31 21.36 -5.74
N TYR A 161 -1.08 22.44 -5.55
CA TYR A 161 -1.06 23.59 -6.45
C TYR A 161 -1.05 24.90 -5.68
N GLY A 162 -0.17 25.80 -6.08
CA GLY A 162 -0.10 27.20 -5.64
C GLY A 162 -0.19 28.14 -6.83
N GLY A 163 -1.01 29.18 -6.74
CA GLY A 163 -1.14 30.18 -7.80
C GLY A 163 0.11 31.05 -7.95
N GLY A 164 0.21 31.74 -9.06
CA GLY A 164 1.21 32.77 -9.32
C GLY A 164 0.98 34.06 -8.51
N GLY A 165 1.69 35.12 -8.82
CA GLY A 165 1.52 36.42 -8.20
C GLY A 165 0.22 37.10 -8.64
N ALA A 166 -0.66 37.46 -7.70
CA ALA A 166 -1.87 38.21 -7.99
C ALA A 166 -1.53 39.67 -8.38
N LYS A 167 -2.19 40.19 -9.42
CA LYS A 167 -2.04 41.62 -9.81
C LYS A 167 -2.52 42.54 -8.69
N VAL A 168 -1.78 43.59 -8.49
CA VAL A 168 -2.27 44.76 -7.71
C VAL A 168 -3.34 45.46 -8.51
N PRO A 169 -4.45 45.90 -7.90
CA PRO A 169 -5.47 46.71 -8.60
C PRO A 169 -4.83 47.91 -9.30
N ASN A 170 -5.09 48.06 -10.59
CA ASN A 170 -4.52 49.13 -11.38
C ASN A 170 -5.13 50.51 -11.00
N GLU A 171 -4.31 51.39 -10.53
CA GLU A 171 -4.69 52.75 -10.20
C GLU A 171 -4.22 53.71 -11.31
N GLY A 172 -4.94 53.75 -12.41
CA GLY A 172 -4.83 54.80 -13.44
C GLY A 172 -3.43 55.18 -13.90
N SER A 173 -3.28 55.54 -15.11
CA SER A 173 -2.04 55.93 -15.77
C SER A 173 -1.28 57.04 -15.02
N GLY A 174 -0.26 56.67 -14.26
CA GLY A 174 0.61 57.68 -13.74
C GLY A 174 1.40 57.39 -12.48
N GLY A 175 1.91 56.22 -12.34
CA GLY A 175 2.94 55.97 -11.34
C GLY A 175 2.58 54.93 -10.28
N SER A 176 3.58 54.22 -9.89
CA SER A 176 3.62 53.31 -8.76
C SER A 176 3.07 53.98 -7.50
N ARG A 177 1.83 53.79 -7.18
CA ARG A 177 1.24 54.23 -5.92
C ARG A 177 0.98 53.03 -5.04
N SER A 178 1.89 52.79 -4.14
CA SER A 178 1.69 51.91 -3.03
C SER A 178 0.64 52.52 -2.09
N ASP A 179 -0.56 52.01 -2.09
CA ASP A 179 -1.67 52.55 -1.31
C ASP A 179 -2.07 51.69 -0.10
N GLY A 180 -1.36 50.59 0.08
CA GLY A 180 -1.63 49.64 1.18
C GLY A 180 -2.83 48.73 0.93
N ARG A 181 -3.19 48.48 -0.36
CA ARG A 181 -4.28 47.57 -0.70
C ARG A 181 -3.86 46.10 -0.67
N LEU A 182 -4.78 45.28 -0.30
CA LEU A 182 -4.68 43.82 -0.39
C LEU A 182 -5.58 43.34 -1.53
N ASN A 183 -5.04 42.54 -2.42
CA ASN A 183 -5.80 41.83 -3.45
C ASN A 183 -5.73 40.34 -3.27
N ILE A 184 -6.82 39.66 -3.65
CA ILE A 184 -6.91 38.19 -3.67
C ILE A 184 -7.38 37.80 -5.08
N ALA A 185 -6.66 36.90 -5.71
CA ALA A 185 -7.03 36.31 -6.98
C ALA A 185 -7.05 34.77 -6.89
N ARG A 186 -7.93 34.14 -7.67
CA ARG A 186 -8.04 32.68 -7.78
C ARG A 186 -7.46 32.23 -9.10
N GLN A 187 -6.58 31.21 -9.04
CA GLN A 187 -6.07 30.52 -10.22
C GLN A 187 -6.48 29.06 -10.18
N SER A 188 -6.91 28.51 -11.31
CA SER A 188 -7.38 27.14 -11.45
C SER A 188 -6.57 26.37 -12.47
N GLY A 189 -6.76 25.07 -12.51
CA GLY A 189 -6.21 24.16 -13.50
C GLY A 189 -6.68 22.74 -13.27
N THR A 190 -6.23 21.84 -14.09
CA THR A 190 -6.61 20.42 -14.03
C THR A 190 -5.37 19.53 -14.09
N PHE A 191 -5.19 18.69 -13.09
CA PHE A 191 -4.28 17.56 -13.19
C PHE A 191 -4.95 16.43 -13.96
N THR A 192 -4.24 15.84 -14.89
CA THR A 192 -4.67 14.68 -15.65
C THR A 192 -3.69 13.55 -15.39
N LEU A 193 -4.15 12.51 -14.69
CA LEU A 193 -3.42 11.26 -14.46
C LEU A 193 -3.93 10.22 -15.46
N THR A 194 -3.02 9.58 -16.20
CA THR A 194 -3.33 8.42 -17.03
C THR A 194 -2.65 7.19 -16.44
N LEU A 195 -3.41 6.13 -16.24
CA LEU A 195 -2.97 4.83 -15.79
C LEU A 195 -3.31 3.79 -16.87
N GLY A 196 -2.31 3.34 -17.62
CA GLY A 196 -2.53 2.50 -18.78
C GLY A 196 -3.39 3.20 -19.83
N SER A 197 -4.64 2.75 -20.01
CA SER A 197 -5.63 3.34 -20.93
C SER A 197 -6.60 4.32 -20.26
N ASP A 198 -6.65 4.36 -18.94
CA ASP A 198 -7.66 5.13 -18.21
C ASP A 198 -7.12 6.50 -17.80
N THR A 199 -7.97 7.50 -17.93
CA THR A 199 -7.63 8.89 -17.66
C THR A 199 -8.53 9.46 -16.55
N TYR A 200 -7.92 10.11 -15.57
CA TYR A 200 -8.56 10.72 -14.41
C TYR A 200 -8.20 12.19 -14.34
N ASN A 201 -9.22 13.03 -14.21
CA ASN A 201 -9.07 14.48 -14.16
C ASN A 201 -9.36 15.01 -12.75
N PHE A 202 -8.46 15.81 -12.21
CA PHE A 202 -8.58 16.44 -10.90
C PHE A 202 -8.56 17.95 -11.05
N PRO A 203 -9.74 18.62 -11.14
CA PRO A 203 -9.80 20.08 -11.15
C PRO A 203 -9.33 20.62 -9.81
N VAL A 204 -8.44 21.57 -9.86
CA VAL A 204 -7.84 22.21 -8.67
C VAL A 204 -7.87 23.72 -8.79
N HIS A 205 -7.74 24.38 -7.65
CA HIS A 205 -7.61 25.84 -7.64
C HIS A 205 -6.74 26.26 -6.46
N SER A 206 -6.21 27.45 -6.54
CA SER A 206 -5.43 28.08 -5.49
C SER A 206 -5.74 29.57 -5.43
N TYR A 207 -5.47 30.18 -4.32
CA TYR A 207 -5.56 31.59 -4.12
C TYR A 207 -4.18 32.20 -3.96
N SER A 208 -4.01 33.39 -4.48
CA SER A 208 -2.82 34.21 -4.27
C SER A 208 -3.21 35.59 -3.82
N THR A 209 -2.39 36.20 -3.01
CA THR A 209 -2.59 37.55 -2.50
C THR A 209 -1.45 38.45 -2.94
N SER A 210 -1.73 39.71 -3.12
CA SER A 210 -0.71 40.75 -3.22
C SER A 210 -1.01 41.84 -2.21
N TYR A 211 0.01 42.36 -1.57
CA TYR A 211 -0.07 43.52 -0.71
C TYR A 211 0.86 44.59 -1.23
N ASP A 212 0.28 45.72 -1.63
CA ASP A 212 1.02 46.88 -2.10
C ASP A 212 1.31 47.82 -0.92
N SER A 213 2.53 47.78 -0.43
CA SER A 213 2.92 48.59 0.72
C SER A 213 3.17 50.05 0.30
N ARG A 214 2.76 51.02 1.13
CA ARG A 214 2.97 52.44 0.91
C ARG A 214 4.44 52.87 0.79
N VAL A 215 5.37 51.97 1.02
CA VAL A 215 6.81 52.23 1.04
C VAL A 215 7.55 51.55 -0.12
N GLY A 216 6.86 51.17 -1.18
CA GLY A 216 7.47 50.89 -2.46
C GLY A 216 7.82 49.45 -2.75
N ALA A 217 7.24 48.45 -2.07
CA ALA A 217 7.40 47.05 -2.44
C ALA A 217 6.07 46.29 -2.42
N THR A 218 5.75 45.65 -3.56
CA THR A 218 4.63 44.73 -3.63
C THR A 218 5.07 43.35 -3.13
N ASN A 219 4.36 42.80 -2.16
CA ASN A 219 4.59 41.46 -1.66
C ASN A 219 3.53 40.52 -2.23
N TYR A 220 3.96 39.40 -2.74
CA TYR A 220 3.10 38.35 -3.30
C TYR A 220 3.12 37.13 -2.40
N PHE A 221 1.95 36.54 -2.17
CA PHE A 221 1.79 35.38 -1.34
C PHE A 221 0.92 34.37 -2.07
N ALA A 222 1.48 33.20 -2.39
CA ALA A 222 0.73 32.08 -2.89
C ALA A 222 0.18 31.24 -1.73
N ILE A 223 -1.07 30.80 -1.85
CA ILE A 223 -1.71 29.91 -0.88
C ILE A 223 -1.75 28.53 -1.50
N TRP A 224 -0.93 27.65 -0.96
CA TRP A 224 -0.87 26.26 -1.38
C TRP A 224 -2.14 25.52 -0.99
N GLN A 225 -2.64 24.69 -1.89
CA GLN A 225 -3.77 23.80 -1.65
C GLN A 225 -3.43 22.40 -2.10
N GLU A 226 -3.78 21.45 -1.24
CA GLU A 226 -3.69 20.03 -1.50
C GLU A 226 -5.08 19.51 -1.89
N PHE A 227 -5.11 18.64 -2.90
CA PHE A 227 -6.31 17.96 -3.36
C PHE A 227 -6.05 16.47 -3.37
N ASN A 228 -6.93 15.75 -2.70
CA ASN A 228 -6.84 14.30 -2.56
C ASN A 228 -7.99 13.61 -3.28
N SER A 229 -7.68 12.51 -3.95
CA SER A 229 -8.68 11.63 -4.56
C SER A 229 -8.32 10.18 -4.28
N THR A 230 -9.35 9.34 -4.15
CA THR A 230 -9.18 7.90 -3.97
C THR A 230 -10.17 7.19 -4.88
N PHE A 231 -9.68 6.22 -5.64
CA PHE A 231 -10.49 5.37 -6.49
C PHE A 231 -9.93 3.95 -6.52
N TYR A 232 -10.65 3.05 -7.15
CA TYR A 232 -10.33 1.63 -7.17
C TYR A 232 -10.29 1.14 -8.60
N LYS A 233 -9.36 0.23 -8.88
CA LYS A 233 -9.15 -0.37 -10.19
C LYS A 233 -8.74 -1.82 -10.04
N GLU A 234 -9.31 -2.69 -10.87
CA GLU A 234 -8.85 -4.08 -11.00
C GLU A 234 -7.66 -4.14 -11.95
N TYR A 235 -6.65 -4.91 -11.54
CA TYR A 235 -5.51 -5.29 -12.39
C TYR A 235 -5.33 -6.81 -12.36
N THR A 236 -4.71 -7.33 -13.40
CA THR A 236 -4.31 -8.74 -13.47
C THR A 236 -2.86 -8.90 -13.09
N GLU A 237 -2.51 -10.06 -12.52
CA GLU A 237 -1.12 -10.38 -12.17
C GLU A 237 -0.19 -10.19 -13.38
N ASN A 238 0.96 -9.56 -13.16
CA ASN A 238 1.95 -9.15 -14.15
C ASN A 238 1.48 -8.08 -15.16
N GLU A 239 0.33 -7.42 -14.93
CA GLU A 239 -0.08 -6.28 -15.74
C GLU A 239 0.82 -5.09 -15.49
N VAL A 240 1.39 -4.52 -16.57
CA VAL A 240 2.23 -3.33 -16.50
C VAL A 240 1.40 -2.10 -16.81
N VAL A 241 1.28 -1.19 -15.86
CA VAL A 241 0.50 0.04 -15.93
C VAL A 241 1.45 1.23 -16.03
N ASN A 242 1.57 1.79 -17.22
CA ASN A 242 2.36 3.00 -17.43
C ASN A 242 1.59 4.23 -16.91
N MET A 243 2.31 5.15 -16.28
CA MET A 243 1.75 6.38 -15.73
C MET A 243 2.21 7.62 -16.46
N THR A 244 1.28 8.54 -16.68
CA THR A 244 1.60 9.93 -17.04
C THR A 244 0.80 10.87 -16.16
N MET A 245 1.41 11.97 -15.74
CA MET A 245 0.74 13.05 -15.06
C MET A 245 1.12 14.39 -15.66
N ILE A 246 0.11 15.14 -16.06
CA ILE A 246 0.26 16.48 -16.57
C ILE A 246 -0.65 17.45 -15.79
N PHE A 247 -0.29 18.72 -15.80
CA PHE A 247 -1.11 19.80 -15.26
C PHE A 247 -1.34 20.87 -16.31
N ASP A 248 -2.60 21.20 -16.54
CA ASP A 248 -3.08 22.24 -17.42
C ASP A 248 -3.61 23.41 -16.58
N GLN A 249 -2.94 24.56 -16.65
CA GLN A 249 -3.32 25.76 -15.92
C GLN A 249 -4.32 26.58 -16.73
N ASP A 250 -5.43 26.93 -16.12
CA ASP A 250 -6.41 27.83 -16.74
C ASP A 250 -5.83 29.25 -16.90
N PRO A 251 -6.17 29.96 -17.99
CA PRO A 251 -5.89 31.39 -18.11
C PRO A 251 -6.58 32.21 -17.02
N ALA A 252 -5.86 33.15 -16.42
CA ALA A 252 -6.39 34.05 -15.39
C ALA A 252 -5.79 35.44 -15.49
N THR A 253 -6.61 36.41 -15.81
CA THR A 253 -6.18 37.81 -16.11
C THR A 253 -5.78 38.60 -14.87
N GLU A 254 -6.14 38.10 -13.67
CA GLU A 254 -5.85 38.71 -12.37
C GLU A 254 -4.42 38.41 -11.89
N PHE A 255 -3.64 37.65 -12.65
CA PHE A 255 -2.27 37.28 -12.27
C PHE A 255 -1.24 38.08 -13.07
N VAL A 256 -0.08 38.31 -12.43
CA VAL A 256 1.03 39.08 -13.01
C VAL A 256 1.68 38.27 -14.13
N ASP A 257 2.03 38.95 -15.21
CA ASP A 257 2.83 38.37 -16.28
C ASP A 257 4.23 38.02 -15.76
N GLU A 258 4.56 36.75 -15.77
CA GLU A 258 5.90 36.28 -15.44
C GLU A 258 6.61 35.74 -16.68
N GLY A 259 7.83 36.18 -16.91
CA GLY A 259 8.68 35.67 -17.99
C GLY A 259 8.89 36.55 -19.20
N GLY A 260 8.47 37.82 -19.16
CA GLY A 260 8.83 38.81 -20.17
C GLY A 260 8.15 38.65 -21.53
N ASN A 261 7.12 37.84 -21.62
CA ASN A 261 6.37 37.63 -22.84
C ASN A 261 4.90 38.04 -22.64
N ALA A 262 4.45 39.08 -23.31
CA ALA A 262 3.09 39.62 -23.20
C ALA A 262 1.96 38.64 -23.54
N SER A 263 2.31 37.44 -23.99
CA SER A 263 1.37 36.35 -24.28
C SER A 263 0.93 35.57 -23.05
N PHE A 264 1.54 35.78 -21.85
CA PHE A 264 1.31 34.99 -20.64
C PHE A 264 0.72 35.83 -19.50
N SER A 265 -0.37 36.54 -19.78
CA SER A 265 -1.07 37.40 -18.82
C SER A 265 -1.77 36.61 -17.69
N SER A 266 -1.37 35.37 -17.45
CA SER A 266 -2.04 34.46 -16.49
C SER A 266 -1.16 34.03 -15.34
N GLY A 267 0.02 34.63 -15.17
CA GLY A 267 0.99 34.24 -14.18
C GLY A 267 1.52 32.82 -14.35
N ARG A 268 2.43 32.42 -13.50
CA ARG A 268 2.99 31.07 -13.43
C ARG A 268 2.70 30.48 -12.05
N GLY A 269 1.89 29.46 -12.01
CA GLY A 269 1.61 28.71 -10.80
C GLY A 269 2.76 27.79 -10.40
N TYR A 270 2.62 27.17 -9.26
CA TYR A 270 3.56 26.25 -8.66
C TYR A 270 2.89 24.89 -8.47
N VAL A 271 3.51 23.85 -8.99
CA VAL A 271 3.08 22.46 -8.84
C VAL A 271 4.16 21.70 -8.08
N ALA A 272 3.80 20.98 -7.04
CA ALA A 272 4.72 20.17 -6.25
C ALA A 272 5.99 20.92 -5.80
N TYR A 273 5.87 22.19 -5.45
CA TYR A 273 7.03 23.05 -5.21
C TYR A 273 7.78 22.68 -3.92
N ASP A 274 7.08 22.63 -2.80
CA ASP A 274 7.65 22.23 -1.48
C ASP A 274 7.13 20.85 -1.03
N ILE A 275 5.96 20.45 -1.53
CA ILE A 275 5.27 19.21 -1.18
C ILE A 275 5.07 18.43 -2.46
N PRO A 276 5.55 17.19 -2.55
CA PRO A 276 5.39 16.40 -3.77
C PRO A 276 3.93 16.09 -4.07
N CYS A 277 3.60 15.99 -5.37
CA CYS A 277 2.41 15.25 -5.79
C CYS A 277 2.71 13.75 -5.65
N THR A 278 1.73 12.97 -5.25
CA THR A 278 1.91 11.53 -5.02
C THR A 278 0.81 10.71 -5.69
N VAL A 279 1.18 9.51 -6.11
CA VAL A 279 0.27 8.44 -6.50
C VAL A 279 0.66 7.20 -5.72
N GLU A 280 -0.20 6.74 -4.83
CA GLU A 280 -0.04 5.50 -4.06
C GLU A 280 -0.98 4.44 -4.64
N ILE A 281 -0.43 3.28 -5.00
CA ILE A 281 -1.18 2.13 -5.50
C ILE A 281 -1.00 1.00 -4.52
N THR A 282 -2.10 0.52 -3.93
CA THR A 282 -2.09 -0.50 -2.88
C THR A 282 -3.07 -1.62 -3.22
N TYR A 283 -2.61 -2.85 -3.21
CA TYR A 283 -3.46 -4.04 -3.32
C TYR A 283 -4.38 -4.16 -2.09
N ILE A 284 -5.64 -4.44 -2.30
CA ILE A 284 -6.63 -4.56 -1.22
C ILE A 284 -7.37 -5.91 -1.21
N GLY A 285 -7.04 -6.79 -2.15
CA GLY A 285 -7.59 -8.15 -2.21
C GLY A 285 -8.44 -8.41 -3.45
N GLU A 286 -8.87 -9.63 -3.58
CA GLU A 286 -9.86 -10.06 -4.58
C GLU A 286 -11.26 -9.67 -4.11
N GLN A 287 -12.15 -9.25 -5.03
CA GLN A 287 -13.57 -9.00 -4.73
C GLN A 287 -14.43 -10.19 -5.10
#